data_10e59fa8789ea4d1f5f0ce36bc57a96b
#
_entry.id   10e59fa8789ea4d1f5f0ce36bc57a96b
#
_cell.length_a   1.000
_cell.length_b   1.000
_cell.length_c   1.000
_cell.angle_alpha   90.00
_cell.angle_beta   90.00
_cell.angle_gamma   90.00
#
_symmetry.space_group_name_H-M   'P 1'
#
loop_
_entity.id
_entity.type
_entity.pdbx_description
1 polymer ?
#
loop_
_entity_poly.entity_id
_entity_poly.type
_entity_poly.pdbx_seq_one_letter_code
_entity_poly.pdbx_strand_id
1 'polypeptide(L)'
;HTKGIIVEKCGRNSHGAIIARALGIPVVSGIKELEKIIHMGVDVLIDGEKGEIIIDPGKLTLDRLHEQINSQTKTFEVTEPVTNLRVLADIDKWTDVQDALKAHAEGIGLYRTEIEVLRMGRFLSEEEQFGYYEKVTQSMHDKPVYSCMSRN
;
A
#
# COMPACT_ATOMS: atom_id res chain seq x y z
N HIS A 1 2.40 -8.50 -14.10
CA HIS A 1 2.27 -7.86 -12.78
C HIS A 1 1.65 -8.84 -11.79
N THR A 2 2.32 -9.11 -10.66
CA THR A 2 1.82 -9.94 -9.57
C THR A 2 0.61 -9.28 -8.92
N LYS A 3 -0.49 -10.02 -8.79
CA LYS A 3 -1.75 -9.52 -8.20
C LYS A 3 -1.94 -9.94 -6.75
N GLY A 4 -1.28 -11.01 -6.33
CA GLY A 4 -1.32 -11.53 -4.98
C GLY A 4 -0.23 -12.56 -4.75
N ILE A 5 0.07 -12.87 -3.50
CA ILE A 5 1.11 -13.82 -3.11
C ILE A 5 0.52 -14.79 -2.09
N ILE A 6 0.69 -16.07 -2.34
CA ILE A 6 0.31 -17.14 -1.41
C ILE A 6 1.57 -17.95 -1.11
N VAL A 7 1.85 -18.18 0.16
CA VAL A 7 3.04 -18.92 0.60
C VAL A 7 2.72 -19.88 1.75
N GLU A 8 3.39 -21.01 1.78
CA GLU A 8 3.21 -21.98 2.87
C GLU A 8 3.71 -21.45 4.21
N LYS A 9 4.87 -20.78 4.18
CA LYS A 9 5.51 -20.22 5.39
C LYS A 9 6.09 -18.85 5.09
N CYS A 10 5.57 -17.86 5.75
CA CYS A 10 6.12 -16.52 5.71
C CYS A 10 5.77 -15.79 7.01
N GLY A 11 6.76 -15.26 7.69
CA GLY A 11 6.50 -14.39 8.84
C GLY A 11 5.94 -13.04 8.41
N ARG A 12 5.05 -12.45 9.22
CA ARG A 12 4.44 -11.14 8.97
C ARG A 12 5.49 -10.02 8.77
N ASN A 13 6.66 -10.17 9.37
CA ASN A 13 7.80 -9.25 9.32
C ASN A 13 8.93 -9.74 8.40
N SER A 14 8.69 -10.74 7.56
CA SER A 14 9.68 -11.16 6.57
C SER A 14 9.86 -10.06 5.52
N HIS A 15 11.05 -10.01 4.94
CA HIS A 15 11.38 -9.01 3.91
C HIS A 15 10.37 -9.03 2.74
N GLY A 16 9.99 -10.22 2.26
CA GLY A 16 8.99 -10.37 1.20
C GLY A 16 7.60 -9.86 1.58
N ALA A 17 7.15 -10.07 2.84
CA ALA A 17 5.87 -9.58 3.32
C ALA A 17 5.87 -8.05 3.46
N ILE A 18 6.99 -7.45 3.88
CA ILE A 18 7.16 -5.99 3.97
C ILE A 18 7.08 -5.36 2.58
N ILE A 19 7.84 -5.90 1.62
CA ILE A 19 7.82 -5.42 0.23
C ILE A 19 6.42 -5.54 -0.38
N ALA A 20 5.79 -6.70 -0.24
CA ALA A 20 4.45 -6.91 -0.81
C ALA A 20 3.43 -5.92 -0.24
N ARG A 21 3.47 -5.66 1.07
CA ARG A 21 2.62 -4.66 1.73
C ARG A 21 2.88 -3.26 1.18
N ALA A 22 4.14 -2.87 1.04
CA ALA A 22 4.52 -1.57 0.48
C ALA A 22 4.04 -1.40 -0.97
N LEU A 23 4.01 -2.50 -1.74
CA LEU A 23 3.50 -2.52 -3.11
C LEU A 23 1.95 -2.66 -3.19
N GLY A 24 1.26 -2.80 -2.06
CA GLY A 24 -0.18 -3.03 -2.03
C GLY A 24 -0.60 -4.41 -2.57
N ILE A 25 0.31 -5.40 -2.52
CA ILE A 25 0.05 -6.75 -2.99
C ILE A 25 -0.44 -7.59 -1.80
N PRO A 26 -1.66 -8.17 -1.83
CA PRO A 26 -2.15 -9.02 -0.76
C PRO A 26 -1.29 -10.27 -0.62
N VAL A 27 -0.98 -10.62 0.63
CA VAL A 27 -0.19 -11.82 0.98
C VAL A 27 -0.96 -12.66 1.98
N VAL A 28 -1.13 -13.93 1.66
CA VAL A 28 -1.67 -14.93 2.58
C VAL A 28 -0.62 -16.01 2.83
N SER A 29 -0.39 -16.34 4.07
CA SER A 29 0.61 -17.34 4.47
C SER A 29 0.04 -18.38 5.45
N GLY A 30 0.71 -19.51 5.56
CA GLY A 30 0.30 -20.58 6.49
C GLY A 30 -0.54 -21.68 5.86
N ILE A 31 -0.68 -21.70 4.54
CA ILE A 31 -1.44 -22.72 3.82
C ILE A 31 -0.52 -23.91 3.56
N LYS A 32 -0.82 -25.03 4.21
CA LYS A 32 -0.05 -26.28 4.06
C LYS A 32 -0.37 -26.95 2.73
N GLU A 33 0.63 -27.60 2.17
CA GLU A 33 0.49 -28.40 0.94
C GLU A 33 -0.11 -27.61 -0.25
N LEU A 34 0.34 -26.38 -0.40
CA LEU A 34 -0.16 -25.43 -1.41
C LEU A 34 -0.15 -26.02 -2.84
N GLU A 35 0.90 -26.77 -3.18
CA GLU A 35 1.06 -27.41 -4.49
C GLU A 35 0.00 -28.47 -4.79
N LYS A 36 -0.63 -29.06 -3.75
CA LYS A 36 -1.73 -30.01 -3.93
C LYS A 36 -3.08 -29.33 -4.13
N ILE A 37 -3.19 -28.07 -3.71
CA ILE A 37 -4.43 -27.33 -3.66
C ILE A 37 -4.57 -26.38 -4.87
N ILE A 38 -3.46 -25.76 -5.29
CA ILE A 38 -3.44 -24.77 -6.35
C ILE A 38 -2.56 -25.26 -7.49
N HIS A 39 -3.11 -25.29 -8.69
CA HIS A 39 -2.43 -25.67 -9.93
C HIS A 39 -2.40 -24.50 -10.90
N MET A 40 -1.49 -24.57 -11.86
CA MET A 40 -1.41 -23.56 -12.93
C MET A 40 -2.73 -23.46 -13.70
N GLY A 41 -3.21 -22.24 -13.90
CA GLY A 41 -4.44 -21.95 -14.62
C GLY A 41 -5.72 -21.94 -13.78
N VAL A 42 -5.60 -22.13 -12.45
CA VAL A 42 -6.73 -22.00 -11.52
C VAL A 42 -6.88 -20.55 -11.09
N ASP A 43 -8.10 -20.03 -11.13
CA ASP A 43 -8.41 -18.71 -10.60
C ASP A 43 -8.44 -18.74 -9.07
N VAL A 44 -7.73 -17.79 -8.45
CA VAL A 44 -7.65 -17.69 -7.00
C VAL A 44 -7.94 -16.26 -6.57
N LEU A 45 -8.87 -16.12 -5.65
CA LEU A 45 -9.14 -14.87 -4.96
C LEU A 45 -8.38 -14.84 -3.63
N ILE A 46 -7.70 -13.74 -3.35
CA ILE A 46 -6.89 -13.57 -2.15
C ILE A 46 -7.44 -12.39 -1.35
N ASP A 47 -7.89 -12.66 -0.12
CA ASP A 47 -8.24 -11.65 0.88
C ASP A 47 -7.09 -11.53 1.89
N GLY A 48 -6.26 -10.52 1.71
CA GLY A 48 -5.10 -10.28 2.59
C GLY A 48 -5.48 -9.72 3.97
N GLU A 49 -6.67 -9.16 4.14
CA GLU A 49 -7.16 -8.65 5.43
C GLU A 49 -7.66 -9.78 6.30
N LYS A 50 -8.48 -10.67 5.75
CA LYS A 50 -8.99 -11.85 6.45
C LYS A 50 -7.99 -13.00 6.50
N GLY A 51 -6.97 -13.00 5.64
CA GLY A 51 -6.03 -14.10 5.49
C GLY A 51 -6.66 -15.33 4.83
N GLU A 52 -7.60 -15.12 3.93
CA GLU A 52 -8.37 -16.16 3.25
C GLU A 52 -8.00 -16.25 1.77
N ILE A 53 -8.09 -17.46 1.23
CA ILE A 53 -8.05 -17.71 -0.21
C ILE A 53 -9.30 -18.48 -0.64
N ILE A 54 -9.83 -18.14 -1.80
CA ILE A 54 -10.95 -18.85 -2.43
C ILE A 54 -10.45 -19.35 -3.77
N ILE A 55 -10.50 -20.66 -3.96
CA ILE A 55 -10.08 -21.32 -5.19
C ILE A 55 -11.29 -21.43 -6.10
N ASP A 56 -11.11 -21.10 -7.37
CA ASP A 56 -12.16 -21.11 -8.39
C ASP A 56 -13.42 -20.34 -7.95
N PRO A 57 -13.28 -19.03 -7.62
CA PRO A 57 -14.38 -18.24 -7.09
C PRO A 57 -15.50 -18.12 -8.12
N GLY A 58 -16.71 -18.56 -7.75
CA GLY A 58 -17.89 -18.40 -8.56
C GLY A 58 -18.25 -16.92 -8.78
N LYS A 59 -18.97 -16.62 -9.89
CA LYS A 59 -19.34 -15.26 -10.27
C LYS A 59 -20.03 -14.48 -9.15
N LEU A 60 -20.93 -15.11 -8.40
CA LEU A 60 -21.64 -14.50 -7.27
C LEU A 60 -20.69 -14.04 -6.14
N THR A 61 -19.59 -14.78 -5.92
CA THR A 61 -18.57 -14.40 -4.92
C THR A 61 -17.79 -13.18 -5.38
N LEU A 62 -17.44 -13.12 -6.66
CA LEU A 62 -16.74 -11.98 -7.25
C LEU A 62 -17.61 -10.72 -7.23
N ASP A 63 -18.88 -10.82 -7.60
CA ASP A 63 -19.84 -9.72 -7.62
C ASP A 63 -20.01 -9.13 -6.21
N ARG A 64 -20.20 -9.98 -5.20
CA ARG A 64 -20.30 -9.56 -3.79
C ARG A 64 -19.04 -8.82 -3.29
N LEU A 65 -17.87 -9.29 -3.67
CA LEU A 65 -16.61 -8.65 -3.30
C LEU A 65 -16.42 -7.31 -4.00
N HIS A 66 -16.77 -7.22 -5.27
CA HIS A 66 -16.76 -5.94 -5.99
C HIS A 66 -17.71 -4.92 -5.33
N GLU A 67 -18.88 -5.32 -4.89
CA GLU A 67 -19.80 -4.47 -4.14
C GLU A 67 -19.21 -4.04 -2.80
N GLN A 68 -18.57 -4.96 -2.06
CA GLN A 68 -17.90 -4.63 -0.79
C GLN A 68 -16.73 -3.65 -0.96
N ILE A 69 -15.88 -3.84 -1.96
CA ILE A 69 -14.76 -2.94 -2.26
C ILE A 69 -15.28 -1.55 -2.64
N ASN A 70 -16.31 -1.46 -3.46
CA ASN A 70 -16.91 -0.20 -3.88
C ASN A 70 -17.67 0.52 -2.74
N SER A 71 -18.19 -0.22 -1.76
CA SER A 71 -18.87 0.34 -0.61
C SER A 71 -17.91 0.79 0.51
N GLN A 72 -16.67 0.33 0.51
CA GLN A 72 -15.62 0.82 1.40
C GLN A 72 -15.08 2.18 0.93
N THR A 73 -15.95 3.18 0.91
CA THR A 73 -15.47 4.56 0.81
C THR A 73 -14.65 4.82 2.08
N LYS A 74 -13.36 5.10 1.94
CA LYS A 74 -12.52 5.55 3.06
C LYS A 74 -13.15 6.84 3.62
N THR A 75 -13.95 6.71 4.66
CA THR A 75 -14.43 7.87 5.42
C THR A 75 -13.29 8.32 6.31
N PHE A 76 -12.73 9.47 5.99
CA PHE A 76 -11.77 10.12 6.89
C PHE A 76 -12.58 10.84 7.97
N GLU A 77 -12.41 10.44 9.21
CA GLU A 77 -12.89 11.23 10.33
C GLU A 77 -11.98 12.44 10.48
N VAL A 78 -12.52 13.60 10.21
CA VAL A 78 -11.82 14.87 10.41
C VAL A 78 -11.86 15.19 11.90
N THR A 79 -10.69 15.21 12.53
CA THR A 79 -10.54 15.64 13.92
C THR A 79 -10.13 17.11 13.98
N GLU A 80 -10.65 17.85 14.97
CA GLU A 80 -10.23 19.23 15.21
C GLU A 80 -8.74 19.28 15.60
N PRO A 81 -7.99 20.27 15.10
CA PRO A 81 -6.59 20.46 15.47
C PRO A 81 -6.42 20.61 16.98
N VAL A 82 -5.47 19.89 17.55
CA VAL A 82 -5.12 20.00 18.97
C VAL A 82 -4.06 21.07 19.15
N THR A 83 -4.29 21.98 20.09
CA THR A 83 -3.34 23.06 20.39
C THR A 83 -1.95 22.49 20.77
N ASN A 84 -0.92 22.99 20.13
CA ASN A 84 0.48 22.57 20.31
C ASN A 84 0.83 21.14 19.84
N LEU A 85 -0.03 20.48 19.09
CA LEU A 85 0.23 19.20 18.46
C LEU A 85 -0.03 19.29 16.94
N ARG A 86 0.91 18.85 16.13
CA ARG A 86 0.73 18.72 14.69
C ARG A 86 0.52 17.27 14.32
N VAL A 87 -0.53 17.01 13.55
CA VAL A 87 -0.80 15.67 12.99
C VAL A 87 -0.28 15.62 11.57
N LEU A 88 0.79 14.84 11.36
CA LEU A 88 1.47 14.69 10.09
C LEU A 88 1.16 13.31 9.51
N ALA A 89 0.99 13.22 8.19
CA ALA A 89 0.75 11.96 7.52
C ALA A 89 2.06 11.23 7.23
N ASP A 90 2.04 9.90 7.31
CA ASP A 90 3.07 9.02 6.78
C ASP A 90 2.61 8.54 5.38
N ILE A 91 3.44 8.74 4.36
CA ILE A 91 3.11 8.38 2.97
C ILE A 91 4.19 7.52 2.34
N ASP A 92 3.77 6.54 1.56
CA ASP A 92 4.64 5.63 0.82
C ASP A 92 4.83 6.05 -0.65
N LYS A 93 3.89 6.79 -1.21
CA LYS A 93 3.91 7.28 -2.61
C LYS A 93 3.35 8.69 -2.68
N TRP A 94 3.79 9.42 -3.70
CA TRP A 94 3.32 10.79 -3.93
C TRP A 94 1.79 10.88 -4.11
N THR A 95 1.14 9.82 -4.62
CA THR A 95 -0.32 9.76 -4.77
C THR A 95 -1.08 9.77 -3.45
N ASP A 96 -0.45 9.33 -2.35
CA ASP A 96 -1.06 9.29 -1.02
C ASP A 96 -1.23 10.70 -0.43
N VAL A 97 -0.57 11.71 -1.00
CA VAL A 97 -0.74 13.12 -0.62
C VAL A 97 -2.20 13.55 -0.71
N GLN A 98 -2.95 13.10 -1.72
CA GLN A 98 -4.37 13.44 -1.86
C GLN A 98 -5.22 12.89 -0.71
N ASP A 99 -4.90 11.69 -0.24
CA ASP A 99 -5.59 11.10 0.92
C ASP A 99 -5.19 11.80 2.22
N ALA A 100 -3.91 12.19 2.36
CA ALA A 100 -3.45 13.01 3.48
C ALA A 100 -4.16 14.37 3.53
N LEU A 101 -4.35 15.03 2.40
CA LEU A 101 -5.08 16.29 2.31
C LEU A 101 -6.56 16.13 2.67
N LYS A 102 -7.23 15.08 2.20
CA LYS A 102 -8.63 14.76 2.57
C LYS A 102 -8.77 14.46 4.07
N ALA A 103 -7.75 13.84 4.67
CA ALA A 103 -7.70 13.58 6.11
C ALA A 103 -7.29 14.81 6.94
N HIS A 104 -7.15 15.99 6.31
CA HIS A 104 -6.74 17.24 6.93
C HIS A 104 -5.36 17.17 7.63
N ALA A 105 -4.44 16.37 7.13
CA ALA A 105 -3.08 16.33 7.64
C ALA A 105 -2.43 17.73 7.60
N GLU A 106 -1.73 18.07 8.68
CA GLU A 106 -1.04 19.36 8.82
C GLU A 106 0.36 19.38 8.17
N GLY A 107 0.72 18.28 7.52
CA GLY A 107 1.97 18.10 6.80
C GLY A 107 2.24 16.62 6.51
N ILE A 108 3.39 16.34 5.94
CA ILE A 108 3.92 15.00 5.76
C ILE A 108 5.03 14.78 6.79
N GLY A 109 4.83 13.83 7.70
CA GLY A 109 5.79 13.48 8.74
C GLY A 109 6.87 12.52 8.27
N LEU A 110 6.52 11.68 7.29
CA LEU A 110 7.47 10.79 6.65
C LEU A 110 7.04 10.48 5.22
N TYR A 111 7.92 10.75 4.26
CA TYR A 111 7.79 10.25 2.89
C TYR A 111 8.87 9.20 2.63
N ARG A 112 8.45 7.96 2.39
CA ARG A 112 9.33 6.81 2.17
C ARG A 112 9.67 6.66 0.71
N THR A 113 10.75 7.26 0.27
CA THR A 113 11.16 7.25 -1.15
C THR A 113 11.66 5.90 -1.63
N GLU A 114 12.07 5.00 -0.73
CA GLU A 114 12.45 3.62 -1.07
C GLU A 114 11.33 2.81 -1.71
N ILE A 115 10.08 3.15 -1.44
CA ILE A 115 8.92 2.46 -2.03
C ILE A 115 8.83 2.71 -3.54
N GLU A 116 9.15 3.92 -4.00
CA GLU A 116 9.20 4.21 -5.44
C GLU A 116 10.33 3.43 -6.14
N VAL A 117 11.49 3.28 -5.49
CA VAL A 117 12.60 2.45 -5.98
C VAL A 117 12.16 0.98 -6.13
N LEU A 118 11.50 0.43 -5.09
CA LEU A 118 10.98 -0.94 -5.12
C LEU A 118 9.94 -1.13 -6.23
N ARG A 119 9.06 -0.16 -6.44
CA ARG A 119 8.03 -0.19 -7.47
C ARG A 119 8.61 -0.20 -8.88
N MET A 120 9.66 0.60 -9.10
CA MET A 120 10.34 0.69 -10.38
C MET A 120 11.30 -0.48 -10.64
N GLY A 121 11.68 -1.24 -9.61
CA GLY A 121 12.65 -2.33 -9.69
C GLY A 121 14.08 -1.86 -10.02
N ARG A 122 14.35 -0.55 -9.89
CA ARG A 122 15.65 0.08 -10.10
C ARG A 122 15.78 1.35 -9.27
N PHE A 123 16.99 1.80 -9.08
CA PHE A 123 17.22 3.13 -8.50
C PHE A 123 16.70 4.23 -9.44
N LEU A 124 16.15 5.25 -8.84
CA LEU A 124 15.67 6.44 -9.54
C LEU A 124 16.85 7.37 -9.87
N SER A 125 16.81 8.04 -11.02
CA SER A 125 17.74 9.12 -11.32
C SER A 125 17.49 10.33 -10.43
N GLU A 126 18.44 11.25 -10.38
CA GLU A 126 18.30 12.48 -9.60
C GLU A 126 17.10 13.31 -10.06
N GLU A 127 16.89 13.41 -11.37
CA GLU A 127 15.75 14.13 -11.96
C GLU A 127 14.41 13.44 -11.61
N GLU A 128 14.37 12.11 -11.60
CA GLU A 128 13.17 11.38 -11.21
C GLU A 128 12.86 11.59 -9.73
N GLN A 129 13.87 11.53 -8.86
CA GLN A 129 13.72 11.79 -7.43
C GLN A 129 13.25 13.24 -7.20
N PHE A 130 13.88 14.20 -7.86
CA PHE A 130 13.49 15.60 -7.79
C PHE A 130 12.02 15.78 -8.21
N GLY A 131 11.60 15.16 -9.30
CA GLY A 131 10.21 15.23 -9.78
C GLY A 131 9.19 14.68 -8.76
N TYR A 132 9.54 13.65 -7.98
CA TYR A 132 8.68 13.16 -6.91
C TYR A 132 8.63 14.12 -5.72
N TYR A 133 9.78 14.65 -5.29
CA TYR A 133 9.82 15.64 -4.20
C TYR A 133 9.07 16.91 -4.58
N GLU A 134 9.25 17.41 -5.80
CA GLU A 134 8.55 18.59 -6.31
C GLU A 134 7.02 18.38 -6.26
N LYS A 135 6.50 17.25 -6.75
CA LYS A 135 5.07 16.94 -6.70
C LYS A 135 4.51 16.93 -5.29
N VAL A 136 5.23 16.30 -4.35
CA VAL A 136 4.78 16.23 -2.94
C VAL A 136 4.80 17.62 -2.31
N THR A 137 5.89 18.38 -2.46
CA THR A 137 6.02 19.71 -1.85
C THR A 137 5.02 20.71 -2.45
N GLN A 138 4.85 20.73 -3.77
CA GLN A 138 3.85 21.59 -4.43
C GLN A 138 2.43 21.26 -3.97
N SER A 139 2.09 19.96 -3.82
CA SER A 139 0.75 19.56 -3.35
C SER A 139 0.49 19.92 -1.90
N MET A 140 1.51 19.97 -1.07
CA MET A 140 1.38 20.33 0.35
C MET A 140 1.44 21.85 0.60
N HIS A 141 1.75 22.65 -0.41
CA HIS A 141 1.91 24.12 -0.31
C HIS A 141 2.85 24.52 0.84
N ASP A 142 2.38 25.30 1.79
CA ASP A 142 3.17 25.80 2.93
C ASP A 142 3.28 24.83 4.12
N LYS A 143 2.76 23.59 3.98
CA LYS A 143 2.81 22.58 5.04
C LYS A 143 4.18 21.86 5.05
N PRO A 144 4.70 21.47 6.22
CA PRO A 144 5.98 20.79 6.31
C PRO A 144 5.96 19.41 5.62
N VAL A 145 7.06 19.08 4.95
CA VAL A 145 7.30 17.77 4.34
C VAL A 145 8.65 17.25 4.79
N TYR A 146 8.65 16.09 5.45
CA TYR A 146 9.87 15.37 5.83
C TYR A 146 10.00 14.12 4.99
N SER A 147 11.18 13.90 4.40
CA SER A 147 11.47 12.69 3.62
C SER A 147 12.60 11.89 4.24
N CYS A 148 12.49 10.57 4.22
CA CYS A 148 13.60 9.67 4.48
C CYS A 148 14.35 9.46 3.16
N MET A 149 15.60 9.91 3.09
CA MET A 149 16.44 9.65 1.92
C MET A 149 17.17 8.33 2.12
N SER A 150 16.95 7.38 1.22
CA SER A 150 17.81 6.20 1.11
C SER A 150 19.22 6.67 0.71
N ARG A 151 20.21 6.47 1.58
CA ARG A 151 21.60 6.68 1.17
C ARG A 151 22.03 5.50 0.30
N ASN A 152 22.50 5.78 -0.89
CA ASN A 152 23.23 4.82 -1.74
C ASN A 152 24.53 4.38 -1.07
#